data_6e0227e57f85f544f842c08f4765465e
#
_entry.id   6e0227e57f85f544f842c08f4765465e
#
_cell.length_a   1.000
_cell.length_b   1.000
_cell.length_c   1.000
_cell.angle_alpha   90.00
_cell.angle_beta   90.00
_cell.angle_gamma   90.00
#
_symmetry.space_group_name_H-M   'P 1'
#
loop_
_entity.id
_entity.type
_entity.pdbx_description
1 polymer ?
#
loop_
_entity_poly.entity_id
_entity_poly.type
_entity_poly.pdbx_seq_one_letter_code
_entity_poly.pdbx_strand_id
1 'polypeptide(L)'
;MKSNLAILSSDQKSIDFIKKNKLSNTLNLYANSSRNTEAAQVFCKSHNFNKYYGSYEDLIYDKEVDFILNFLPSGIKFEYIYLCLKNNFKVITDYPIISSSNDLEHFNELVKSKLINNLFLINEINFKKLYEESTNQNAITYVKNFQYSNDFKNRLDTKDVLFDLCPDLFYLIYKYRNEKITILIKDKSIDKITNKINSLKCEIEINEQLKIKIMLKSNVFNSDSAIKSKKRSFKTNKTLYNSVDLNSFVNSKNSFENLSIFTYYPYKLFQEVLYE
;
A
#
# COMPACT_ATOMS: atom_id res chain seq x y z
N MET A 1 14.47 27.24 5.86
CA MET A 1 13.39 27.22 4.86
C MET A 1 12.63 25.91 5.01
N LYS A 2 11.30 25.87 4.90
CA LYS A 2 10.56 24.59 4.87
C LYS A 2 10.75 23.94 3.50
N SER A 3 10.89 22.61 3.48
CA SER A 3 10.93 21.85 2.23
C SER A 3 9.56 21.84 1.54
N ASN A 4 9.55 21.79 0.23
CA ASN A 4 8.36 21.84 -0.61
C ASN A 4 7.74 20.45 -0.81
N LEU A 5 6.48 20.29 -0.40
CA LEU A 5 5.68 19.07 -0.61
C LEU A 5 4.76 19.28 -1.81
N ALA A 6 4.81 18.34 -2.73
CA ALA A 6 3.84 18.22 -3.81
C ALA A 6 3.01 16.94 -3.69
N ILE A 7 1.82 16.93 -4.28
CA ILE A 7 0.94 15.74 -4.31
C ILE A 7 0.59 15.35 -5.74
N LEU A 8 0.68 14.03 -6.02
CA LEU A 8 0.32 13.44 -7.32
C LEU A 8 -1.16 13.05 -7.38
N SER A 9 -2.03 13.87 -6.80
CA SER A 9 -3.48 13.63 -6.88
C SER A 9 -4.22 14.87 -6.42
N SER A 10 -5.48 14.98 -6.83
CA SER A 10 -6.42 15.98 -6.30
C SER A 10 -7.53 15.24 -5.56
N ASP A 11 -7.15 14.46 -4.53
CA ASP A 11 -8.06 13.64 -3.74
C ASP A 11 -8.10 14.03 -2.26
N GLN A 12 -9.22 13.72 -1.61
CA GLN A 12 -9.43 14.02 -0.20
C GLN A 12 -8.50 13.21 0.72
N LYS A 13 -8.09 12.01 0.32
CA LYS A 13 -7.19 11.14 1.11
C LYS A 13 -5.85 11.81 1.37
N SER A 14 -5.28 12.47 0.34
CA SER A 14 -4.03 13.22 0.47
C SER A 14 -4.15 14.35 1.49
N ILE A 15 -5.26 15.10 1.45
CA ILE A 15 -5.51 16.19 2.39
C ILE A 15 -5.73 15.69 3.82
N ASP A 16 -6.49 14.62 3.98
CA ASP A 16 -6.75 14.02 5.29
C ASP A 16 -5.44 13.51 5.92
N PHE A 17 -4.54 12.93 5.11
CA PHE A 17 -3.22 12.53 5.55
C PHE A 17 -2.36 13.72 5.98
N ILE A 18 -2.32 14.78 5.17
CA ILE A 18 -1.59 16.02 5.47
C ILE A 18 -2.08 16.64 6.78
N LYS A 19 -3.40 16.78 6.95
CA LYS A 19 -4.02 17.35 8.15
C LYS A 19 -3.73 16.50 9.38
N LYS A 20 -3.94 15.20 9.30
CA LYS A 20 -3.76 14.27 10.41
C LYS A 20 -2.33 14.27 10.93
N ASN A 21 -1.36 14.29 10.03
CA ASN A 21 0.06 14.30 10.37
C ASN A 21 0.63 15.72 10.55
N LYS A 22 -0.21 16.77 10.46
CA LYS A 22 0.19 18.17 10.63
C LYS A 22 1.37 18.58 9.73
N LEU A 23 1.42 18.03 8.50
CA LEU A 23 2.55 18.20 7.60
C LEU A 23 2.79 19.65 7.21
N SER A 24 1.74 20.47 7.15
CA SER A 24 1.85 21.90 6.90
C SER A 24 2.64 22.68 7.97
N ASN A 25 2.88 22.06 9.15
CA ASN A 25 3.73 22.68 10.17
C ASN A 25 5.22 22.59 9.81
N THR A 26 5.62 21.53 9.10
CA THR A 26 7.02 21.22 8.78
C THR A 26 7.34 21.38 7.30
N LEU A 27 6.38 21.21 6.42
CA LEU A 27 6.52 21.30 4.98
C LEU A 27 5.66 22.45 4.41
N ASN A 28 6.11 23.01 3.31
CA ASN A 28 5.34 23.95 2.52
C ASN A 28 4.45 23.17 1.54
N LEU A 29 3.14 23.41 1.52
CA LEU A 29 2.21 22.83 0.55
C LEU A 29 2.41 23.52 -0.80
N TYR A 30 3.34 22.99 -1.59
CA TYR A 30 3.86 23.70 -2.75
C TYR A 30 3.02 23.47 -4.01
N ALA A 31 2.76 22.22 -4.39
CA ALA A 31 2.08 21.93 -5.63
C ALA A 31 1.14 20.73 -5.55
N ASN A 32 0.11 20.72 -6.41
CA ASN A 32 -0.68 19.54 -6.68
C ASN A 32 -0.79 19.30 -8.18
N SER A 33 -1.05 18.06 -8.58
CA SER A 33 -1.29 17.68 -9.96
C SER A 33 -2.52 16.82 -10.12
N SER A 34 -3.10 16.86 -11.32
CA SER A 34 -4.20 16.00 -11.72
C SER A 34 -4.15 15.83 -13.23
N ARG A 35 -4.75 14.75 -13.75
CA ARG A 35 -4.95 14.56 -15.20
C ARG A 35 -5.96 15.56 -15.79
N ASN A 36 -6.62 16.34 -14.96
CA ASN A 36 -7.53 17.41 -15.34
C ASN A 36 -7.04 18.72 -14.74
N THR A 37 -6.64 19.65 -15.60
CA THR A 37 -6.08 20.94 -15.19
C THR A 37 -7.05 21.76 -14.36
N GLU A 38 -8.34 21.76 -14.71
CA GLU A 38 -9.37 22.51 -13.94
C GLU A 38 -9.54 21.93 -12.54
N ALA A 39 -9.59 20.60 -12.43
CA ALA A 39 -9.64 19.92 -11.13
C ALA A 39 -8.41 20.23 -10.27
N ALA A 40 -7.21 20.22 -10.90
CA ALA A 40 -5.98 20.59 -10.20
C ALA A 40 -6.03 22.06 -9.71
N GLN A 41 -6.52 22.99 -10.52
CA GLN A 41 -6.64 24.40 -10.15
C GLN A 41 -7.62 24.63 -8.99
N VAL A 42 -8.81 24.01 -9.07
CA VAL A 42 -9.81 24.09 -8.00
C VAL A 42 -9.27 23.54 -6.69
N PHE A 43 -8.62 22.40 -6.76
CA PHE A 43 -8.02 21.76 -5.59
C PHE A 43 -6.90 22.61 -4.99
N CYS A 44 -6.02 23.16 -5.83
CA CYS A 44 -4.95 24.08 -5.43
C CYS A 44 -5.49 25.24 -4.59
N LYS A 45 -6.51 25.93 -5.10
CA LYS A 45 -7.15 27.06 -4.42
C LYS A 45 -7.83 26.65 -3.11
N SER A 46 -8.53 25.50 -3.11
CA SER A 46 -9.30 25.03 -1.95
C SER A 46 -8.41 24.59 -0.77
N HIS A 47 -7.17 24.21 -1.05
CA HIS A 47 -6.25 23.67 -0.04
C HIS A 47 -4.96 24.46 0.13
N ASN A 48 -4.91 25.69 -0.43
CA ASN A 48 -3.79 26.63 -0.29
C ASN A 48 -2.44 26.07 -0.78
N PHE A 49 -2.44 25.39 -1.90
CA PHE A 49 -1.20 25.10 -2.63
C PHE A 49 -0.77 26.31 -3.47
N ASN A 50 0.54 26.44 -3.69
CA ASN A 50 1.09 27.56 -4.43
C ASN A 50 0.97 27.38 -5.95
N LYS A 51 1.05 26.13 -6.42
CA LYS A 51 1.02 25.78 -7.85
C LYS A 51 0.10 24.58 -8.12
N TYR A 52 -0.32 24.45 -9.38
CA TYR A 52 -1.02 23.26 -9.87
C TYR A 52 -0.50 22.87 -11.26
N TYR A 53 -0.62 21.57 -11.57
CA TYR A 53 -0.21 20.98 -12.82
C TYR A 53 -1.34 20.14 -13.40
N GLY A 54 -1.51 20.19 -14.74
CA GLY A 54 -2.51 19.42 -15.49
C GLY A 54 -2.07 17.99 -15.82
N SER A 55 -0.81 17.66 -15.53
CA SER A 55 -0.27 16.30 -15.65
C SER A 55 0.61 15.98 -14.45
N TYR A 56 0.84 14.68 -14.21
CA TYR A 56 1.75 14.24 -13.16
C TYR A 56 3.22 14.45 -13.58
N GLU A 57 3.48 14.30 -14.86
CA GLU A 57 4.80 14.47 -15.47
C GLU A 57 5.32 15.89 -15.31
N ASP A 58 4.47 16.90 -15.58
CA ASP A 58 4.87 18.30 -15.45
C ASP A 58 5.27 18.63 -14.01
N LEU A 59 4.57 18.06 -13.03
CA LEU A 59 4.95 18.23 -11.62
C LEU A 59 6.31 17.58 -11.31
N ILE A 60 6.59 16.39 -11.84
CA ILE A 60 7.84 15.66 -11.61
C ILE A 60 9.05 16.39 -12.19
N TYR A 61 8.87 17.27 -13.14
CA TYR A 61 9.96 18.09 -13.69
C TYR A 61 10.18 19.41 -12.94
N ASP A 62 9.33 19.74 -11.95
CA ASP A 62 9.52 20.96 -11.14
C ASP A 62 10.63 20.76 -10.08
N LYS A 63 11.76 21.41 -10.29
CA LYS A 63 12.96 21.32 -9.44
C LYS A 63 12.81 21.97 -8.06
N GLU A 64 11.76 22.72 -7.85
CA GLU A 64 11.45 23.34 -6.55
C GLU A 64 10.78 22.35 -5.57
N VAL A 65 10.39 21.16 -6.04
CA VAL A 65 9.78 20.11 -5.23
C VAL A 65 10.86 19.29 -4.51
N ASP A 66 10.69 19.08 -3.21
CA ASP A 66 11.57 18.22 -2.40
C ASP A 66 10.92 16.87 -2.10
N PHE A 67 9.61 16.88 -1.79
CA PHE A 67 8.84 15.72 -1.38
C PHE A 67 7.62 15.55 -2.28
N ILE A 68 7.33 14.29 -2.61
CA ILE A 68 6.13 13.91 -3.35
C ILE A 68 5.30 12.96 -2.51
N LEU A 69 4.03 13.32 -2.27
CA LEU A 69 3.02 12.42 -1.73
C LEU A 69 2.28 11.74 -2.87
N ASN A 70 2.43 10.42 -2.97
CA ASN A 70 1.84 9.63 -4.04
C ASN A 70 0.80 8.66 -3.47
N PHE A 71 -0.48 9.03 -3.56
CA PHE A 71 -1.63 8.18 -3.23
C PHE A 71 -2.44 7.77 -4.46
N LEU A 72 -1.79 7.74 -5.61
CA LEU A 72 -2.40 7.27 -6.85
C LEU A 72 -2.95 5.84 -6.70
N PRO A 73 -3.91 5.45 -7.54
CA PRO A 73 -4.37 4.07 -7.63
C PRO A 73 -3.22 3.07 -7.87
N SER A 74 -3.32 1.88 -7.29
CA SER A 74 -2.26 0.87 -7.32
C SER A 74 -1.76 0.55 -8.74
N GLY A 75 -2.65 0.51 -9.73
CA GLY A 75 -2.30 0.17 -11.12
C GLY A 75 -1.35 1.16 -11.83
N ILE A 76 -1.24 2.40 -11.33
CA ILE A 76 -0.34 3.41 -11.90
C ILE A 76 0.66 3.95 -10.88
N LYS A 77 0.48 3.60 -9.61
CA LYS A 77 1.25 4.16 -8.48
C LYS A 77 2.74 3.94 -8.64
N PHE A 78 3.14 2.72 -8.99
CA PHE A 78 4.55 2.36 -9.03
C PHE A 78 5.30 3.06 -10.17
N GLU A 79 4.68 3.24 -11.31
CA GLU A 79 5.24 4.00 -12.43
C GLU A 79 5.70 5.39 -11.96
N TYR A 80 4.82 6.11 -11.26
CA TYR A 80 5.15 7.44 -10.75
C TYR A 80 6.09 7.41 -9.54
N ILE A 81 6.10 6.35 -8.72
CA ILE A 81 7.15 6.16 -7.70
C ILE A 81 8.52 6.06 -8.39
N TYR A 82 8.60 5.21 -9.41
CA TYR A 82 9.85 4.98 -10.15
C TYR A 82 10.37 6.27 -10.79
N LEU A 83 9.51 7.00 -11.50
CA LEU A 83 9.87 8.28 -12.11
C LEU A 83 10.33 9.31 -11.08
N CYS A 84 9.63 9.44 -9.97
CA CYS A 84 10.01 10.38 -8.90
C CYS A 84 11.37 10.01 -8.30
N LEU A 85 11.61 8.75 -7.99
CA LEU A 85 12.88 8.30 -7.41
C LEU A 85 14.05 8.46 -8.38
N LYS A 86 13.83 8.23 -9.67
CA LYS A 86 14.84 8.49 -10.73
C LYS A 86 15.19 9.99 -10.85
N ASN A 87 14.26 10.86 -10.52
CA ASN A 87 14.49 12.31 -10.45
C ASN A 87 14.95 12.78 -9.05
N ASN A 88 15.36 11.86 -8.16
CA ASN A 88 15.89 12.11 -6.82
C ASN A 88 14.90 12.75 -5.83
N PHE A 89 13.60 12.71 -6.09
CA PHE A 89 12.61 13.14 -5.11
C PHE A 89 12.52 12.18 -3.92
N LYS A 90 12.14 12.71 -2.77
CA LYS A 90 11.71 11.91 -1.63
C LYS A 90 10.22 11.60 -1.77
N VAL A 91 9.85 10.32 -1.82
CA VAL A 91 8.49 9.88 -2.09
C VAL A 91 7.85 9.31 -0.83
N ILE A 92 6.67 9.81 -0.49
CA ILE A 92 5.81 9.27 0.56
C ILE A 92 4.63 8.59 -0.12
N THR A 93 4.39 7.34 0.19
CA THR A 93 3.30 6.57 -0.42
C THR A 93 2.69 5.57 0.55
N ASP A 94 1.50 5.07 0.22
CA ASP A 94 0.83 4.00 0.93
C ASP A 94 0.94 2.67 0.18
N TYR A 95 0.64 1.60 0.90
CA TYR A 95 0.53 0.25 0.37
C TYR A 95 -0.75 0.07 -0.50
N PRO A 96 -0.77 -0.80 -1.53
CA PRO A 96 0.38 -1.52 -2.13
C PRO A 96 1.14 -0.63 -3.12
N ILE A 97 2.42 -0.96 -3.35
CA ILE A 97 3.23 -0.23 -4.33
C ILE A 97 3.58 -1.06 -5.57
N ILE A 98 3.58 -2.36 -5.49
CA ILE A 98 3.84 -3.27 -6.61
C ILE A 98 2.54 -3.93 -7.03
N SER A 99 2.23 -3.92 -8.33
CA SER A 99 1.02 -4.51 -8.90
C SER A 99 1.29 -5.45 -10.06
N SER A 100 2.53 -5.54 -10.55
CA SER A 100 2.91 -6.38 -11.68
C SER A 100 4.35 -6.91 -11.57
N SER A 101 4.69 -7.91 -12.41
CA SER A 101 6.07 -8.40 -12.54
C SER A 101 7.02 -7.31 -13.02
N ASN A 102 6.57 -6.46 -13.92
CA ASN A 102 7.35 -5.33 -14.42
C ASN A 102 7.67 -4.33 -13.29
N ASP A 103 6.69 -4.03 -12.43
CA ASP A 103 6.94 -3.19 -11.25
C ASP A 103 8.02 -3.81 -10.35
N LEU A 104 8.01 -5.15 -10.20
CA LEU A 104 8.99 -5.84 -9.39
C LEU A 104 10.41 -5.75 -9.98
N GLU A 105 10.55 -5.82 -11.30
CA GLU A 105 11.85 -5.65 -11.97
C GLU A 105 12.40 -4.25 -11.75
N HIS A 106 11.59 -3.24 -11.97
CA HIS A 106 11.97 -1.84 -11.71
C HIS A 106 12.23 -1.56 -10.23
N PHE A 107 11.48 -2.20 -9.32
CA PHE A 107 11.75 -2.12 -7.88
C PHE A 107 13.15 -2.65 -7.56
N ASN A 108 13.53 -3.80 -8.13
CA ASN A 108 14.87 -4.36 -7.96
C ASN A 108 15.98 -3.44 -8.49
N GLU A 109 15.72 -2.73 -9.57
CA GLU A 109 16.63 -1.71 -10.09
C GLU A 109 16.83 -0.55 -9.10
N LEU A 110 15.73 -0.05 -8.52
CA LEU A 110 15.78 1.00 -7.50
C LEU A 110 16.54 0.56 -6.24
N VAL A 111 16.41 -0.71 -5.87
CA VAL A 111 17.17 -1.31 -4.76
C VAL A 111 18.67 -1.33 -5.06
N LYS A 112 19.05 -1.84 -6.24
CA LYS A 112 20.45 -1.92 -6.67
C LYS A 112 21.11 -0.53 -6.74
N SER A 113 20.39 0.47 -7.23
CA SER A 113 20.86 1.85 -7.33
C SER A 113 20.77 2.63 -6.01
N LYS A 114 20.23 2.04 -4.94
CA LYS A 114 19.96 2.67 -3.63
C LYS A 114 18.97 3.84 -3.66
N LEU A 115 18.32 4.12 -4.78
CA LEU A 115 17.29 5.17 -4.88
C LEU A 115 16.07 4.85 -4.02
N ILE A 116 15.84 3.59 -3.72
CA ILE A 116 14.79 3.14 -2.82
C ILE A 116 14.88 3.75 -1.41
N ASN A 117 16.05 4.24 -1.00
CA ASN A 117 16.22 4.92 0.30
C ASN A 117 15.42 6.25 0.39
N ASN A 118 15.01 6.79 -0.75
CA ASN A 118 14.18 7.97 -0.84
C ASN A 118 12.68 7.64 -0.85
N LEU A 119 12.30 6.37 -0.72
CA LEU A 119 10.91 5.93 -0.63
C LEU A 119 10.50 5.71 0.81
N PHE A 120 9.43 6.36 1.23
CA PHE A 120 8.79 6.16 2.52
C PHE A 120 7.42 5.52 2.34
N LEU A 121 7.28 4.29 2.86
CA LEU A 121 6.02 3.58 2.88
C LEU A 121 5.30 3.82 4.20
N ILE A 122 4.11 4.40 4.11
CA ILE A 122 3.25 4.60 5.27
C ILE A 122 2.70 3.26 5.72
N ASN A 123 2.95 2.95 6.97
CA ASN A 123 2.45 1.75 7.61
C ASN A 123 1.33 2.10 8.60
N GLU A 124 0.11 1.71 8.29
CA GLU A 124 -1.09 2.13 9.01
C GLU A 124 -1.49 1.21 10.17
N ILE A 125 -0.86 0.05 10.31
CA ILE A 125 -1.32 -0.99 11.22
C ILE A 125 -0.30 -1.23 12.33
N ASN A 126 -0.77 -1.34 13.57
CA ASN A 126 0.07 -1.80 14.66
C ASN A 126 0.21 -3.34 14.60
N PHE A 127 1.08 -3.79 13.70
CA PHE A 127 1.32 -5.21 13.45
C PHE A 127 1.95 -5.93 14.64
N LYS A 128 2.65 -5.21 15.52
CA LYS A 128 3.31 -5.82 16.67
C LYS A 128 2.31 -6.50 17.60
N LYS A 129 1.20 -5.82 17.92
CA LYS A 129 0.13 -6.39 18.75
C LYS A 129 -0.51 -7.62 18.09
N LEU A 130 -0.73 -7.56 16.79
CA LEU A 130 -1.32 -8.63 15.99
C LEU A 130 -0.43 -9.89 16.00
N TYR A 131 0.87 -9.69 15.87
CA TYR A 131 1.86 -10.75 15.91
C TYR A 131 1.97 -11.39 17.29
N GLU A 132 2.13 -10.60 18.35
CA GLU A 132 2.24 -11.10 19.74
C GLU A 132 1.03 -11.95 20.14
N GLU A 133 -0.16 -11.61 19.64
CA GLU A 133 -1.39 -12.35 19.92
C GLU A 133 -1.51 -13.64 19.06
N SER A 134 -0.78 -13.75 17.96
CA SER A 134 -0.81 -14.90 17.05
C SER A 134 0.27 -15.95 17.28
N THR A 135 1.38 -15.60 17.93
CA THR A 135 2.59 -16.44 18.08
C THR A 135 2.39 -17.73 18.87
N ASN A 136 1.33 -17.83 19.67
CA ASN A 136 1.06 -19.01 20.50
C ASN A 136 -0.06 -19.90 19.92
N GLN A 137 -0.33 -19.83 18.62
CA GLN A 137 -1.43 -20.54 17.98
C GLN A 137 -0.92 -21.51 16.92
N ASN A 138 -1.46 -22.72 16.92
CA ASN A 138 -1.18 -23.71 15.86
C ASN A 138 -2.10 -23.54 14.64
N ALA A 139 -3.15 -22.75 14.75
CA ALA A 139 -4.07 -22.48 13.66
C ALA A 139 -4.65 -21.06 13.76
N ILE A 140 -4.58 -20.32 12.68
CA ILE A 140 -5.12 -18.97 12.53
C ILE A 140 -6.13 -18.99 11.38
N THR A 141 -7.25 -18.30 11.54
CA THR A 141 -8.17 -18.05 10.44
C THR A 141 -8.21 -16.55 10.16
N TYR A 142 -7.76 -16.18 8.98
CA TYR A 142 -7.83 -14.82 8.47
C TYR A 142 -9.06 -14.65 7.60
N VAL A 143 -9.94 -13.74 7.96
CA VAL A 143 -11.16 -13.45 7.21
C VAL A 143 -11.15 -11.98 6.81
N LYS A 144 -11.28 -11.69 5.53
CA LYS A 144 -11.47 -10.35 4.99
C LYS A 144 -12.72 -10.31 4.16
N ASN A 145 -13.69 -9.52 4.60
CA ASN A 145 -14.83 -9.13 3.77
C ASN A 145 -14.49 -7.77 3.13
N PHE A 146 -14.75 -7.64 1.85
CA PHE A 146 -14.47 -6.41 1.12
C PHE A 146 -15.61 -6.07 0.19
N GLN A 147 -15.70 -4.80 -0.15
CA GLN A 147 -16.64 -4.32 -1.15
C GLN A 147 -15.86 -3.54 -2.20
N TYR A 148 -16.12 -3.83 -3.46
CA TYR A 148 -15.63 -2.98 -4.53
C TYR A 148 -16.41 -1.66 -4.51
N SER A 149 -15.75 -0.56 -4.16
CA SER A 149 -16.28 0.78 -4.42
C SER A 149 -16.32 1.03 -5.94
N ASN A 150 -17.13 1.97 -6.38
CA ASN A 150 -17.12 2.37 -7.80
C ASN A 150 -15.73 2.84 -8.25
N ASP A 151 -14.98 3.49 -7.36
CA ASP A 151 -13.57 3.86 -7.59
C ASP A 151 -12.68 2.65 -7.79
N PHE A 152 -12.95 1.55 -7.10
CA PHE A 152 -12.22 0.30 -7.24
C PHE A 152 -12.51 -0.40 -8.58
N LYS A 153 -13.74 -0.28 -9.11
CA LYS A 153 -14.10 -0.80 -10.44
C LYS A 153 -13.38 -0.07 -11.57
N ASN A 154 -13.11 1.22 -11.38
CA ASN A 154 -12.45 2.09 -12.35
C ASN A 154 -10.92 2.07 -12.22
N ARG A 155 -10.34 1.42 -11.20
CA ARG A 155 -8.89 1.26 -11.08
C ARG A 155 -8.42 0.30 -12.16
N LEU A 156 -7.60 0.81 -13.06
CA LEU A 156 -6.82 0.02 -13.99
C LEU A 156 -5.96 -0.94 -13.16
N ASP A 157 -6.08 -2.24 -13.42
CA ASP A 157 -5.24 -3.30 -12.88
C ASP A 157 -5.22 -3.53 -11.36
N THR A 158 -6.35 -3.85 -10.79
CA THR A 158 -6.33 -4.56 -9.51
C THR A 158 -6.45 -6.05 -9.76
N LYS A 159 -5.44 -6.67 -10.34
CA LYS A 159 -5.39 -8.14 -10.43
C LYS A 159 -5.42 -8.78 -9.05
N ASP A 160 -5.02 -8.02 -8.00
CA ASP A 160 -4.77 -8.59 -6.70
C ASP A 160 -5.46 -7.88 -5.56
N VAL A 161 -6.74 -8.18 -5.39
CA VAL A 161 -7.48 -7.90 -4.17
C VAL A 161 -6.71 -8.39 -2.92
N LEU A 162 -5.96 -9.47 -3.05
CA LEU A 162 -5.13 -9.99 -1.98
C LEU A 162 -4.07 -8.97 -1.55
N PHE A 163 -3.35 -8.36 -2.49
CA PHE A 163 -2.32 -7.37 -2.19
C PHE A 163 -2.90 -6.07 -1.64
N ASP A 164 -4.04 -5.62 -2.17
CA ASP A 164 -4.70 -4.40 -1.72
C ASP A 164 -5.28 -4.51 -0.30
N LEU A 165 -5.70 -5.70 0.10
CA LEU A 165 -6.54 -5.84 1.28
C LEU A 165 -5.87 -6.52 2.48
N CYS A 166 -4.73 -7.16 2.30
CA CYS A 166 -4.17 -8.07 3.29
C CYS A 166 -2.74 -7.71 3.79
N PRO A 167 -2.40 -6.43 4.02
CA PRO A 167 -1.07 -6.06 4.50
C PRO A 167 -0.74 -6.66 5.89
N ASP A 168 -1.74 -6.79 6.74
CA ASP A 168 -1.66 -7.44 8.05
C ASP A 168 -1.32 -8.93 7.93
N LEU A 169 -1.94 -9.63 6.98
CA LEU A 169 -1.62 -11.01 6.66
C LEU A 169 -0.16 -11.16 6.18
N PHE A 170 0.29 -10.28 5.32
CA PHE A 170 1.65 -10.33 4.80
C PHE A 170 2.69 -10.08 5.87
N TYR A 171 2.43 -9.16 6.79
CA TYR A 171 3.29 -8.97 7.94
C TYR A 171 3.39 -10.23 8.81
N LEU A 172 2.25 -10.89 9.05
CA LEU A 172 2.22 -12.13 9.79
C LEU A 172 3.06 -13.22 9.11
N ILE A 173 2.86 -13.43 7.81
CA ILE A 173 3.59 -14.45 7.04
C ILE A 173 5.09 -14.13 6.95
N TYR A 174 5.45 -12.87 6.80
CA TYR A 174 6.85 -12.45 6.71
C TYR A 174 7.68 -12.83 7.93
N LYS A 175 7.08 -12.92 9.10
CA LYS A 175 7.77 -13.40 10.31
C LYS A 175 8.29 -14.82 10.17
N TYR A 176 7.69 -15.60 9.29
CA TYR A 176 8.07 -16.98 8.99
C TYR A 176 8.82 -17.12 7.67
N ARG A 177 9.39 -16.03 7.14
CA ARG A 177 10.03 -16.00 5.80
C ARG A 177 11.19 -16.97 5.61
N ASN A 178 11.80 -17.43 6.70
CA ASN A 178 12.88 -18.40 6.68
C ASN A 178 12.40 -19.85 6.83
N GLU A 179 11.10 -20.03 7.00
CA GLU A 179 10.48 -21.33 7.19
C GLU A 179 9.96 -21.89 5.86
N LYS A 180 9.73 -23.19 5.83
CA LYS A 180 9.07 -23.79 4.66
C LYS A 180 7.60 -23.42 4.66
N ILE A 181 7.18 -22.66 3.63
CA ILE A 181 5.81 -22.20 3.45
C ILE A 181 5.21 -22.92 2.24
N THR A 182 4.05 -23.51 2.43
CA THR A 182 3.25 -24.13 1.36
C THR A 182 1.90 -23.45 1.30
N ILE A 183 1.46 -23.07 0.10
CA ILE A 183 0.15 -22.44 -0.13
C ILE A 183 -0.72 -23.40 -0.94
N LEU A 184 -1.92 -23.66 -0.45
CA LEU A 184 -2.92 -24.50 -1.09
C LEU A 184 -4.17 -23.71 -1.37
N ILE A 185 -4.48 -23.48 -2.63
CA ILE A 185 -5.76 -22.86 -3.02
C ILE A 185 -6.85 -23.94 -2.90
N LYS A 186 -7.89 -23.62 -2.12
CA LYS A 186 -9.05 -24.50 -1.91
C LYS A 186 -10.23 -24.12 -2.80
N ASP A 187 -10.38 -22.82 -3.05
CA ASP A 187 -11.49 -22.30 -3.85
C ASP A 187 -11.15 -20.87 -4.31
N LYS A 188 -11.39 -20.57 -5.58
CA LYS A 188 -11.13 -19.27 -6.19
C LYS A 188 -12.27 -18.94 -7.15
N SER A 189 -12.93 -17.82 -6.95
CA SER A 189 -13.91 -17.32 -7.92
C SER A 189 -13.49 -15.96 -8.46
N ILE A 190 -13.60 -15.81 -9.76
CA ILE A 190 -13.21 -14.60 -10.50
C ILE A 190 -14.45 -14.04 -11.17
N ASP A 191 -14.65 -12.74 -11.07
CA ASP A 191 -15.67 -12.02 -11.81
C ASP A 191 -15.31 -12.03 -13.30
N LYS A 192 -16.22 -12.54 -14.14
CA LYS A 192 -15.99 -12.72 -15.58
C LYS A 192 -15.89 -11.39 -16.36
N ILE A 193 -16.45 -10.31 -15.83
CA ILE A 193 -16.48 -9.00 -16.50
C ILE A 193 -15.24 -8.19 -16.14
N THR A 194 -14.91 -8.17 -14.85
CA THR A 194 -13.82 -7.35 -14.33
C THR A 194 -12.49 -8.10 -14.21
N ASN A 195 -12.51 -9.43 -14.38
CA ASN A 195 -11.38 -10.34 -14.17
C ASN A 195 -10.75 -10.20 -12.76
N LYS A 196 -11.58 -9.86 -11.76
CA LYS A 196 -11.16 -9.67 -10.36
C LYS A 196 -11.59 -10.82 -9.49
N ILE A 197 -10.82 -11.08 -8.44
CA ILE A 197 -11.14 -12.12 -7.47
C ILE A 197 -12.35 -11.69 -6.63
N ASN A 198 -13.46 -12.42 -6.75
CA ASN A 198 -14.65 -12.24 -5.91
C ASN A 198 -14.52 -12.97 -4.57
N SER A 199 -13.93 -14.14 -4.59
CA SER A 199 -13.65 -14.89 -3.38
C SER A 199 -12.38 -15.73 -3.53
N LEU A 200 -11.66 -15.87 -2.44
CA LEU A 200 -10.49 -16.73 -2.34
C LEU A 200 -10.53 -17.47 -1.01
N LYS A 201 -10.37 -18.78 -1.07
CA LYS A 201 -10.08 -19.60 0.09
C LYS A 201 -8.77 -20.31 -0.15
N CYS A 202 -7.78 -20.01 0.66
CA CYS A 202 -6.52 -20.71 0.64
C CYS A 202 -6.06 -21.08 2.04
N GLU A 203 -5.17 -22.04 2.11
CA GLU A 203 -4.54 -22.48 3.33
C GLU A 203 -3.03 -22.33 3.17
N ILE A 204 -2.40 -21.65 4.11
CA ILE A 204 -0.95 -21.53 4.21
C ILE A 204 -0.49 -22.42 5.34
N GLU A 205 0.42 -23.31 5.04
CA GLU A 205 1.04 -24.22 5.99
C GLU A 205 2.50 -23.83 6.19
N ILE A 206 2.90 -23.61 7.44
CA ILE A 206 4.25 -23.20 7.81
C ILE A 206 4.84 -24.29 8.70
N ASN A 207 5.89 -24.97 8.18
CA ASN A 207 6.59 -26.07 8.86
C ASN A 207 5.68 -27.15 9.46
N GLU A 208 4.53 -27.42 8.85
CA GLU A 208 3.54 -28.39 9.33
C GLU A 208 2.97 -28.08 10.76
N GLN A 209 3.42 -27.01 11.38
CA GLN A 209 3.06 -26.62 12.74
C GLN A 209 2.00 -25.54 12.81
N LEU A 210 2.06 -24.54 11.90
CA LEU A 210 1.12 -23.44 11.86
C LEU A 210 0.32 -23.49 10.56
N LYS A 211 -1.01 -23.50 10.69
CA LYS A 211 -1.94 -23.42 9.56
C LYS A 211 -2.69 -22.08 9.59
N ILE A 212 -2.58 -21.32 8.50
CA ILE A 212 -3.32 -20.07 8.31
C ILE A 212 -4.36 -20.29 7.23
N LYS A 213 -5.64 -20.27 7.61
CA LYS A 213 -6.76 -20.32 6.67
C LYS A 213 -7.14 -18.90 6.27
N ILE A 214 -7.08 -18.62 4.98
CA ILE A 214 -7.45 -17.32 4.42
C ILE A 214 -8.80 -17.45 3.75
N MET A 215 -9.69 -16.52 4.08
CA MET A 215 -11.02 -16.41 3.49
C MET A 215 -11.26 -14.97 3.08
N LEU A 216 -11.18 -14.69 1.78
CA LEU A 216 -11.55 -13.40 1.21
C LEU A 216 -12.92 -13.55 0.56
N LYS A 217 -13.83 -12.65 0.85
CA LYS A 217 -15.16 -12.61 0.25
C LYS A 217 -15.54 -11.19 -0.12
N SER A 218 -15.96 -11.01 -1.35
CA SER A 218 -16.67 -9.81 -1.77
C SER A 218 -18.06 -9.82 -1.10
N ASN A 219 -18.32 -8.83 -0.26
CA ASN A 219 -19.60 -8.67 0.40
C ASN A 219 -20.14 -7.27 0.14
N VAL A 220 -21.45 -7.20 -0.07
CA VAL A 220 -22.13 -5.96 -0.44
C VAL A 220 -22.20 -4.96 0.71
N PHE A 221 -21.96 -5.37 1.95
CA PHE A 221 -22.36 -4.55 3.11
C PHE A 221 -21.28 -4.14 4.12
N ASN A 222 -20.10 -4.76 4.19
CA ASN A 222 -19.09 -4.33 5.17
C ASN A 222 -17.64 -4.71 4.77
N SER A 223 -16.72 -3.77 4.86
CA SER A 223 -15.28 -3.97 4.66
C SER A 223 -14.57 -4.19 6.01
N ASP A 224 -14.87 -5.28 6.69
CA ASP A 224 -14.21 -5.63 7.95
C ASP A 224 -13.17 -6.72 7.75
N SER A 225 -11.99 -6.56 8.33
CA SER A 225 -11.05 -7.66 8.47
C SER A 225 -11.10 -8.22 9.88
N ALA A 226 -11.05 -9.52 9.99
CA ALA A 226 -10.96 -10.19 11.27
C ALA A 226 -9.94 -11.32 11.20
N ILE A 227 -9.06 -11.36 12.19
CA ILE A 227 -8.20 -12.52 12.45
C ILE A 227 -8.85 -13.30 13.58
N LYS A 228 -9.15 -14.57 13.31
CA LYS A 228 -9.76 -15.46 14.29
C LYS A 228 -8.75 -16.53 14.66
N SER A 229 -8.47 -16.66 15.94
CA SER A 229 -7.80 -17.84 16.48
C SER A 229 -8.84 -18.73 17.16
N LYS A 230 -8.50 -19.99 17.46
CA LYS A 230 -9.39 -20.90 18.21
C LYS A 230 -9.87 -20.32 19.54
N LYS A 231 -9.15 -19.34 20.11
CA LYS A 231 -9.43 -18.76 21.43
C LYS A 231 -9.93 -17.31 21.39
N ARG A 232 -9.70 -16.54 20.33
CA ARG A 232 -10.08 -15.12 20.26
C ARG A 232 -10.31 -14.68 18.82
N SER A 233 -11.23 -13.73 18.61
CA SER A 233 -11.41 -13.03 17.33
C SER A 233 -10.96 -11.59 17.47
N PHE A 234 -10.12 -11.12 16.54
CA PHE A 234 -9.68 -9.74 16.49
C PHE A 234 -10.36 -9.05 15.32
N LYS A 235 -11.03 -7.94 15.58
CA LYS A 235 -11.49 -7.05 14.53
C LYS A 235 -10.43 -5.98 14.34
N THR A 236 -9.83 -5.90 13.17
CA THR A 236 -9.07 -4.73 12.79
C THR A 236 -10.07 -3.69 12.33
N ASN A 237 -10.46 -2.78 13.23
CA ASN A 237 -11.30 -1.65 12.86
C ASN A 237 -10.53 -0.72 11.92
N LYS A 238 -11.28 -0.13 10.97
CA LYS A 238 -10.79 0.89 10.04
C LYS A 238 -9.77 1.81 10.69
N THR A 239 -8.56 1.75 10.15
CA THR A 239 -7.57 2.79 10.03
C THR A 239 -7.53 3.88 11.08
N LEU A 240 -6.79 3.66 12.10
CA LEU A 240 -6.07 4.74 12.76
C LEU A 240 -4.69 4.79 12.06
N TYR A 241 -4.52 5.71 11.12
CA TYR A 241 -3.19 6.10 10.68
C TYR A 241 -2.39 6.47 11.92
N ASN A 242 -1.37 5.73 12.27
CA ASN A 242 -0.45 6.20 13.29
C ASN A 242 0.17 7.50 12.78
N SER A 243 0.38 8.47 13.67
CA SER A 243 1.11 9.67 13.33
C SER A 243 2.48 9.26 12.78
N VAL A 244 2.71 9.58 11.51
CA VAL A 244 4.02 9.36 10.90
C VAL A 244 4.95 10.41 11.46
N ASP A 245 5.97 10.00 12.19
CA ASP A 245 7.03 10.92 12.58
C ASP A 245 7.89 11.24 11.35
N LEU A 246 7.48 12.30 10.65
CA LEU A 246 8.21 12.80 9.49
C LEU A 246 9.57 13.37 9.85
N ASN A 247 9.79 13.77 11.09
CA ASN A 247 11.13 14.16 11.53
C ASN A 247 12.07 12.96 11.53
N SER A 248 11.55 11.78 11.89
CA SER A 248 12.32 10.54 11.73
C SER A 248 12.54 10.20 10.25
N PHE A 249 11.59 10.48 9.36
CA PHE A 249 11.75 10.25 7.92
C PHE A 249 12.73 11.24 7.27
N VAL A 250 12.68 12.50 7.62
CA VAL A 250 13.64 13.50 7.11
C VAL A 250 15.06 13.15 7.52
N ASN A 251 15.21 12.48 8.68
CA ASN A 251 16.50 12.17 9.30
C ASN A 251 16.87 10.67 9.31
N SER A 252 15.95 9.75 8.99
CA SER A 252 16.20 8.31 9.05
C SER A 252 16.23 7.66 7.67
N LYS A 253 17.13 6.68 7.52
CA LYS A 253 17.04 5.70 6.45
C LYS A 253 15.87 4.78 6.73
N ASN A 254 14.88 4.71 5.83
CA ASN A 254 13.87 3.66 5.88
C ASN A 254 14.56 2.30 5.94
N SER A 255 14.14 1.43 6.83
CA SER A 255 14.66 0.09 6.80
C SER A 255 14.10 -0.60 5.55
N PHE A 256 14.99 -1.09 4.69
CA PHE A 256 14.65 -1.93 3.54
C PHE A 256 13.73 -3.10 3.93
N GLU A 257 13.82 -3.54 5.19
CA GLU A 257 12.97 -4.57 5.75
C GLU A 257 11.48 -4.22 5.66
N ASN A 258 11.06 -3.01 6.03
CA ASN A 258 9.66 -2.60 5.93
C ASN A 258 9.16 -2.59 4.48
N LEU A 259 9.98 -2.14 3.54
CA LEU A 259 9.63 -2.19 2.12
C LEU A 259 9.47 -3.64 1.62
N SER A 260 10.41 -4.52 2.01
CA SER A 260 10.41 -5.94 1.62
C SER A 260 9.18 -6.69 2.11
N ILE A 261 8.69 -6.41 3.34
CA ILE A 261 7.49 -7.03 3.93
C ILE A 261 6.26 -6.80 3.06
N PHE A 262 6.09 -5.57 2.54
CA PHE A 262 4.85 -5.17 1.87
C PHE A 262 4.95 -5.11 0.35
N THR A 263 6.08 -5.49 -0.23
CA THR A 263 6.31 -5.40 -1.67
C THR A 263 6.80 -6.72 -2.25
N TYR A 264 8.08 -6.96 -2.12
CA TYR A 264 8.75 -8.08 -2.77
C TYR A 264 8.28 -9.43 -2.26
N TYR A 265 8.22 -9.59 -0.94
CA TYR A 265 7.96 -10.90 -0.33
C TYR A 265 6.55 -11.43 -0.61
N PRO A 266 5.48 -10.63 -0.42
CA PRO A 266 4.14 -11.09 -0.76
C PRO A 266 4.00 -11.44 -2.25
N TYR A 267 4.55 -10.59 -3.12
CA TYR A 267 4.48 -10.80 -4.55
C TYR A 267 5.15 -12.12 -4.94
N LYS A 268 6.38 -12.37 -4.47
CA LYS A 268 7.10 -13.61 -4.72
C LYS A 268 6.34 -14.83 -4.17
N LEU A 269 5.78 -14.72 -2.97
CA LEU A 269 5.09 -15.84 -2.32
C LEU A 269 3.78 -16.23 -3.02
N PHE A 270 3.02 -15.25 -3.51
CA PHE A 270 1.70 -15.50 -4.08
C PHE A 270 1.67 -15.50 -5.61
N GLN A 271 2.73 -15.07 -6.27
CA GLN A 271 2.79 -15.02 -7.73
C GLN A 271 2.49 -16.38 -8.37
N GLU A 272 3.19 -17.42 -7.96
CA GLU A 272 3.01 -18.78 -8.49
C GLU A 272 1.61 -19.34 -8.24
N VAL A 273 0.99 -18.92 -7.13
CA VAL A 273 -0.29 -19.44 -6.64
C VAL A 273 -1.50 -18.73 -7.26
N LEU A 274 -1.35 -17.49 -7.65
CA LEU A 274 -2.47 -16.67 -8.16
C LEU A 274 -2.54 -16.63 -9.68
N TYR A 275 -1.42 -16.89 -10.36
CA TYR A 275 -1.31 -16.77 -11.82
C TYR A 275 -1.19 -18.12 -12.53
N GLU A 276 -1.02 -19.22 -11.80
CA GLU A 276 -1.27 -20.59 -12.28
C GLU A 276 -2.78 -20.95 -12.13
#